data_89568fb358f1c465c068a364ee45c99f
#
_entry.id   89568fb358f1c465c068a364ee45c99f
#
_cell.length_a   1.000
_cell.length_b   1.000
_cell.length_c   1.000
_cell.angle_alpha   90.00
_cell.angle_beta   90.00
_cell.angle_gamma   90.00
#
_symmetry.space_group_name_H-M   'P 1'
#
loop_
_entity.id
_entity.type
_entity.pdbx_description
1 polymer ?
#
loop_
_entity_poly.entity_id
_entity_poly.type
_entity_poly.pdbx_seq_one_letter_code
_entity_poly.pdbx_strand_id
1 'polypeptide(L)'
;GKIGKKLKTLNEIMDRDIPIINNKSSIKDAVLIMTEKKYGCAVMIGKDKKIKGILTDGDLRRAIKQINLNDSVRSIIKSKPITAKKNYLISSAVALMNKNAITSLIVAEKNVPVGIVNLKQCIDNE
;
A
#
# COMPACT_ATOMS: atom_id res chain seq x y z
N GLY A 1 8.58 -24.23 21.40
CA GLY A 1 8.16 -24.18 20.08
C GLY A 1 6.85 -24.88 19.81
N LYS A 2 6.32 -24.56 18.68
CA LYS A 2 5.09 -25.16 18.21
C LYS A 2 5.42 -26.06 17.03
N ILE A 3 5.80 -27.28 17.37
CA ILE A 3 6.16 -28.28 16.38
C ILE A 3 4.99 -28.47 15.41
N GLY A 4 5.27 -28.41 14.12
CA GLY A 4 4.27 -28.57 13.08
C GLY A 4 3.48 -27.33 12.73
N LYS A 5 3.67 -26.20 13.43
CA LYS A 5 3.00 -24.95 13.08
C LYS A 5 3.62 -24.35 11.82
N LYS A 6 2.81 -24.21 10.79
CA LYS A 6 3.22 -23.58 9.54
C LYS A 6 3.34 -22.07 9.74
N LEU A 7 4.48 -21.49 9.28
CA LEU A 7 4.66 -20.04 9.27
C LEU A 7 3.78 -19.42 8.18
N LYS A 8 3.08 -18.35 8.53
CA LYS A 8 2.17 -17.66 7.60
C LYS A 8 2.92 -16.64 6.76
N THR A 9 2.51 -16.55 5.51
CA THR A 9 3.05 -15.59 4.54
C THR A 9 1.99 -14.52 4.21
N LEU A 10 2.45 -13.43 3.59
CA LEU A 10 1.56 -12.36 3.15
C LEU A 10 0.52 -12.85 2.15
N ASN A 11 0.89 -13.80 1.29
CA ASN A 11 -0.03 -14.36 0.30
C ASN A 11 -1.28 -14.96 0.95
N GLU A 12 -1.17 -15.45 2.18
CA GLU A 12 -2.29 -16.08 2.88
C GLU A 12 -3.28 -15.09 3.46
N ILE A 13 -2.85 -13.85 3.74
CA ILE A 13 -3.69 -12.87 4.43
C ILE A 13 -3.95 -11.60 3.63
N MET A 14 -3.18 -11.32 2.57
CA MET A 14 -3.30 -10.07 1.84
C MET A 14 -4.67 -9.90 1.20
N ASP A 15 -5.13 -8.66 1.16
CA ASP A 15 -6.32 -8.27 0.41
C ASP A 15 -5.90 -8.08 -1.04
N ARG A 16 -6.61 -8.70 -1.97
CA ARG A 16 -6.33 -8.59 -3.40
C ARG A 16 -7.05 -7.42 -4.05
N ASP A 17 -7.97 -6.80 -3.31
CA ASP A 17 -8.71 -5.62 -3.76
C ASP A 17 -7.93 -4.36 -3.37
N ILE A 18 -6.98 -4.00 -4.22
CA ILE A 18 -5.98 -2.97 -3.95
C ILE A 18 -6.52 -1.58 -4.32
N PRO A 19 -6.26 -0.53 -3.51
CA PRO A 19 -6.61 0.84 -3.90
C PRO A 19 -5.69 1.36 -5.00
N ILE A 20 -6.14 1.22 -6.25
CA ILE A 20 -5.34 1.54 -7.45
C ILE A 20 -5.79 2.85 -8.07
N ILE A 21 -4.81 3.68 -8.42
CA ILE A 21 -4.99 4.91 -9.19
C ILE A 21 -4.02 4.90 -10.38
N ASN A 22 -4.21 5.84 -11.29
CA ASN A 22 -3.33 6.00 -12.45
C ASN A 22 -2.89 7.45 -12.61
N ASN A 23 -2.09 7.74 -13.62
CA ASN A 23 -1.52 9.07 -13.82
C ASN A 23 -2.56 10.14 -14.22
N LYS A 24 -3.79 9.73 -14.52
CA LYS A 24 -4.89 10.64 -14.83
C LYS A 24 -5.81 10.87 -13.64
N SER A 25 -5.62 10.13 -12.55
CA SER A 25 -6.43 10.26 -11.36
C SER A 25 -6.22 11.63 -10.71
N SER A 26 -7.30 12.22 -10.21
CA SER A 26 -7.23 13.43 -9.39
C SER A 26 -6.95 13.04 -7.93
N ILE A 27 -6.58 14.05 -7.15
CA ILE A 27 -6.43 13.87 -5.70
C ILE A 27 -7.76 13.43 -5.09
N LYS A 28 -8.87 13.98 -5.57
CA LYS A 28 -10.22 13.56 -5.14
C LYS A 28 -10.45 12.08 -5.41
N ASP A 29 -10.09 11.58 -6.59
CA ASP A 29 -10.24 10.17 -6.94
C ASP A 29 -9.45 9.29 -5.95
N ALA A 30 -8.23 9.69 -5.63
CA ALA A 30 -7.39 8.96 -4.69
C ALA A 30 -8.00 8.92 -3.29
N VAL A 31 -8.48 10.08 -2.80
CA VAL A 31 -9.13 10.16 -1.47
C VAL A 31 -10.34 9.24 -1.40
N LEU A 32 -11.16 9.22 -2.46
CA LEU A 32 -12.35 8.38 -2.52
C LEU A 32 -12.00 6.89 -2.47
N ILE A 33 -10.99 6.46 -3.24
CA ILE A 33 -10.60 5.04 -3.26
C ILE A 33 -9.96 4.62 -1.92
N MET A 34 -9.16 5.51 -1.31
CA MET A 34 -8.57 5.24 0.00
C MET A 34 -9.65 5.10 1.07
N THR A 35 -10.66 5.95 1.02
CA THR A 35 -11.80 5.89 1.95
C THR A 35 -12.60 4.61 1.76
N GLU A 36 -12.89 4.26 0.50
CA GLU A 36 -13.67 3.07 0.17
C GLU A 36 -12.96 1.78 0.60
N LYS A 37 -11.68 1.67 0.30
CA LYS A 37 -10.88 0.46 0.61
C LYS A 37 -10.38 0.43 2.04
N LYS A 38 -10.45 1.55 2.77
CA LYS A 38 -10.03 1.67 4.18
C LYS A 38 -8.55 1.39 4.41
N TYR A 39 -7.72 1.62 3.40
CA TYR A 39 -6.27 1.62 3.55
C TYR A 39 -5.77 3.05 3.53
N GLY A 40 -4.71 3.32 4.26
CA GLY A 40 -4.12 4.66 4.34
C GLY A 40 -3.24 5.00 3.13
N CYS A 41 -3.46 4.37 1.99
CA CYS A 41 -2.67 4.63 0.78
C CYS A 41 -3.44 4.25 -0.48
N ALA A 42 -2.95 4.77 -1.61
CA ALA A 42 -3.36 4.33 -2.94
C ALA A 42 -2.09 4.17 -3.78
N VAL A 43 -2.06 3.13 -4.62
CA VAL A 43 -0.90 2.85 -5.47
C VAL A 43 -1.18 3.26 -6.91
N MET A 44 -0.27 4.07 -7.47
CA MET A 44 -0.37 4.47 -8.87
C MET A 44 0.36 3.46 -9.75
N ILE A 45 -0.35 2.96 -10.76
CA ILE A 45 0.22 2.02 -11.73
C ILE A 45 0.20 2.63 -13.12
N GLY A 46 1.10 2.15 -13.97
CA GLY A 46 1.15 2.52 -15.38
C GLY A 46 0.31 1.58 -16.25
N LYS A 47 0.38 1.79 -17.56
CA LYS A 47 -0.29 0.92 -18.54
C LYS A 47 0.24 -0.52 -18.50
N ASP A 48 1.49 -0.70 -18.11
CA ASP A 48 2.14 -1.99 -17.91
C ASP A 48 1.76 -2.65 -16.58
N LYS A 49 0.89 -2.01 -15.80
CA LYS A 49 0.42 -2.43 -14.48
C LYS A 49 1.51 -2.39 -13.41
N LYS A 50 2.68 -1.87 -13.73
CA LYS A 50 3.77 -1.72 -12.76
C LYS A 50 3.57 -0.49 -11.89
N ILE A 51 4.08 -0.56 -10.69
CA ILE A 51 3.99 0.52 -9.70
C ILE A 51 4.79 1.73 -10.18
N LYS A 52 4.16 2.90 -10.18
CA LYS A 52 4.79 4.18 -10.53
C LYS A 52 4.92 5.10 -9.31
N GLY A 53 4.20 4.82 -8.24
CA GLY A 53 4.27 5.62 -7.03
C GLY A 53 3.19 5.23 -6.04
N ILE A 54 3.22 5.89 -4.90
CA ILE A 54 2.21 5.70 -3.85
C ILE A 54 1.81 7.05 -3.28
N LEU A 55 0.55 7.17 -2.92
CA LEU A 55 0.00 8.29 -2.17
C LEU A 55 -0.45 7.79 -0.81
N THR A 56 0.02 8.42 0.26
CA THR A 56 -0.36 8.05 1.62
C THR A 56 -1.17 9.16 2.28
N ASP A 57 -1.87 8.82 3.38
CA ASP A 57 -2.54 9.80 4.23
C ASP A 57 -1.57 10.89 4.69
N GLY A 58 -0.33 10.51 5.01
CA GLY A 58 0.70 11.46 5.40
C GLY A 58 1.04 12.46 4.29
N ASP A 59 1.12 11.98 3.04
CA ASP A 59 1.35 12.86 1.90
C ASP A 59 0.24 13.89 1.73
N LEU A 60 -1.01 13.42 1.84
CA LEU A 60 -2.18 14.31 1.78
C LEU A 60 -2.15 15.35 2.89
N ARG A 61 -1.89 14.92 4.12
CA ARG A 61 -1.88 15.80 5.28
C ARG A 61 -0.79 16.86 5.16
N ARG A 62 0.41 16.49 4.69
CA ARG A 62 1.51 17.44 4.50
C ARG A 62 1.21 18.46 3.42
N ALA A 63 0.41 18.09 2.42
CA ALA A 63 0.11 18.95 1.28
C ALA A 63 -1.20 19.74 1.42
N ILE A 64 -1.92 19.57 2.53
CA ILE A 64 -3.33 20.01 2.65
C ILE A 64 -3.54 21.49 2.38
N LYS A 65 -2.55 22.34 2.68
CA LYS A 65 -2.66 23.79 2.47
C LYS A 65 -2.46 24.21 1.01
N GLN A 66 -1.90 23.32 0.19
CA GLN A 66 -1.43 23.65 -1.15
C GLN A 66 -2.15 22.87 -2.25
N ILE A 67 -2.98 21.87 -1.87
CA ILE A 67 -3.64 21.02 -2.85
C ILE A 67 -5.04 21.51 -3.17
N ASN A 68 -5.42 21.28 -4.43
CA ASN A 68 -6.79 21.36 -4.88
C ASN A 68 -7.22 19.94 -5.23
N LEU A 69 -8.39 19.52 -4.78
CA LEU A 69 -8.88 18.16 -5.00
C LEU A 69 -8.98 17.79 -6.48
N ASN A 70 -9.11 18.78 -7.36
CA ASN A 70 -9.17 18.54 -8.79
C ASN A 70 -7.80 18.41 -9.45
N ASP A 71 -6.71 18.68 -8.71
CA ASP A 71 -5.36 18.52 -9.23
C ASP A 71 -5.03 17.04 -9.45
N SER A 72 -4.09 16.79 -10.37
CA SER A 72 -3.59 15.45 -10.61
C SER A 72 -2.87 14.92 -9.36
N VAL A 73 -3.03 13.62 -9.08
CA VAL A 73 -2.27 12.93 -8.02
C VAL A 73 -0.76 13.06 -8.24
N ARG A 74 -0.33 13.27 -9.48
CA ARG A 74 1.10 13.40 -9.82
C ARG A 74 1.78 14.55 -9.09
N SER A 75 1.00 15.56 -8.70
CA SER A 75 1.56 16.74 -8.00
C SER A 75 2.05 16.42 -6.59
N ILE A 76 1.55 15.37 -5.96
CA ILE A 76 1.88 15.03 -4.58
C ILE A 76 2.32 13.58 -4.38
N ILE A 77 2.33 12.77 -5.42
CA ILE A 77 2.67 11.36 -5.30
C ILE A 77 4.17 11.18 -5.06
N LYS A 78 4.51 10.24 -4.19
CA LYS A 78 5.90 9.88 -3.95
C LYS A 78 6.26 8.67 -4.81
N SER A 79 7.46 8.71 -5.37
CA SER A 79 7.99 7.61 -6.16
C SER A 79 8.45 6.48 -5.25
N LYS A 80 8.33 5.26 -5.73
CA LYS A 80 8.87 4.03 -5.14
C LYS A 80 8.40 3.75 -3.71
N PRO A 81 7.22 3.17 -3.56
CA PRO A 81 6.78 2.67 -2.27
C PRO A 81 7.68 1.52 -1.81
N ILE A 82 7.71 1.32 -0.49
CA ILE A 82 8.27 0.13 0.09
C ILE A 82 7.28 -1.00 -0.18
N THR A 83 7.77 -2.10 -0.74
CA THR A 83 6.94 -3.26 -1.07
C THR A 83 7.53 -4.54 -0.47
N ALA A 84 6.73 -5.57 -0.40
CA ALA A 84 7.17 -6.90 -0.01
C ALA A 84 6.67 -7.91 -1.03
N LYS A 85 7.35 -9.04 -1.12
CA LYS A 85 6.90 -10.15 -1.96
C LYS A 85 5.84 -10.97 -1.22
N LYS A 86 4.99 -11.66 -1.98
CA LYS A 86 3.89 -12.44 -1.39
C LYS A 86 4.37 -13.59 -0.49
N ASN A 87 5.60 -14.06 -0.67
CA ASN A 87 6.17 -15.14 0.14
C ASN A 87 6.86 -14.64 1.42
N TYR A 88 6.87 -13.32 1.68
CA TYR A 88 7.39 -12.80 2.94
C TYR A 88 6.58 -13.37 4.10
N LEU A 89 7.27 -13.67 5.19
CA LEU A 89 6.61 -14.01 6.45
C LEU A 89 5.89 -12.77 7.00
N ILE A 90 4.77 -12.99 7.66
CA ILE A 90 4.02 -11.91 8.29
C ILE A 90 4.89 -11.15 9.29
N SER A 91 5.69 -11.87 10.10
CA SER A 91 6.61 -11.23 11.06
C SER A 91 7.63 -10.31 10.38
N SER A 92 8.11 -10.71 9.20
CA SER A 92 9.03 -9.87 8.42
C SER A 92 8.35 -8.61 7.92
N ALA A 93 7.08 -8.70 7.53
CA ALA A 93 6.29 -7.55 7.09
C ALA A 93 6.05 -6.58 8.24
N VAL A 94 5.73 -7.08 9.44
CA VAL A 94 5.58 -6.24 10.64
C VAL A 94 6.86 -5.46 10.92
N ALA A 95 8.01 -6.15 10.89
CA ALA A 95 9.31 -5.51 11.11
C ALA A 95 9.58 -4.43 10.06
N LEU A 96 9.27 -4.71 8.80
CA LEU A 96 9.46 -3.76 7.70
C LEU A 96 8.60 -2.51 7.88
N MET A 97 7.33 -2.69 8.24
CA MET A 97 6.42 -1.57 8.47
C MET A 97 6.85 -0.73 9.67
N ASN A 98 7.25 -1.36 10.76
CA ASN A 98 7.73 -0.64 11.95
C ASN A 98 9.02 0.14 11.65
N LYS A 99 9.95 -0.48 10.93
CA LYS A 99 11.22 0.17 10.56
C LYS A 99 10.99 1.44 9.74
N ASN A 100 9.98 1.44 8.88
CA ASN A 100 9.73 2.54 7.95
C ASN A 100 8.58 3.44 8.39
N ALA A 101 8.03 3.22 9.59
CA ALA A 101 6.92 4.00 10.14
C ALA A 101 5.72 4.06 9.18
N ILE A 102 5.40 2.94 8.55
CA ILE A 102 4.23 2.81 7.68
C ILE A 102 3.26 1.78 8.26
N THR A 103 1.99 1.93 7.95
CA THR A 103 0.92 1.05 8.47
C THR A 103 0.22 0.26 7.38
N SER A 104 0.56 0.52 6.12
CA SER A 104 0.07 -0.26 4.97
C SER A 104 1.27 -0.63 4.11
N LEU A 105 1.22 -1.83 3.55
CA LEU A 105 2.32 -2.38 2.76
C LEU A 105 1.77 -3.02 1.49
N ILE A 106 2.25 -2.55 0.36
CA ILE A 106 1.91 -3.13 -0.93
C ILE A 106 2.70 -4.42 -1.12
N VAL A 107 2.00 -5.48 -1.48
CA VAL A 107 2.61 -6.75 -1.87
C VAL A 107 2.73 -6.74 -3.40
N ALA A 108 3.94 -6.93 -3.90
CA ALA A 108 4.22 -6.84 -5.33
C ALA A 108 5.08 -8.01 -5.79
N GLU A 109 4.85 -8.42 -7.05
CA GLU A 109 5.67 -9.42 -7.73
C GLU A 109 6.11 -8.80 -9.05
N LYS A 110 7.41 -8.77 -9.30
CA LYS A 110 7.98 -8.13 -10.50
C LYS A 110 7.46 -6.70 -10.70
N ASN A 111 7.38 -5.95 -9.60
CA ASN A 111 6.90 -4.57 -9.56
C ASN A 111 5.43 -4.39 -9.95
N VAL A 112 4.64 -5.46 -9.96
CA VAL A 112 3.19 -5.41 -10.17
C VAL A 112 2.50 -5.65 -8.83
N PRO A 113 1.62 -4.75 -8.37
CA PRO A 113 0.92 -4.96 -7.12
C PRO A 113 -0.02 -6.14 -7.23
N VAL A 114 0.04 -7.04 -6.25
CA VAL A 114 -0.80 -8.25 -6.20
C VAL A 114 -1.66 -8.28 -4.94
N GLY A 115 -1.35 -7.47 -3.95
CA GLY A 115 -2.11 -7.42 -2.71
C GLY A 115 -1.69 -6.25 -1.83
N ILE A 116 -2.39 -6.11 -0.72
CA ILE A 116 -2.09 -5.10 0.30
C ILE A 116 -2.40 -5.68 1.67
N VAL A 117 -1.60 -5.30 2.66
CA VAL A 117 -1.84 -5.64 4.06
C VAL A 117 -1.70 -4.38 4.91
N ASN A 118 -2.37 -4.33 6.04
CA ASN A 118 -2.11 -3.30 7.04
C ASN A 118 -1.43 -3.92 8.27
N LEU A 119 -0.82 -3.06 9.08
CA LEU A 119 -0.05 -3.49 10.24
C LEU A 119 -0.90 -4.28 11.23
N LYS A 120 -2.11 -3.80 11.52
CA LYS A 120 -3.02 -4.48 12.45
C LYS A 120 -3.35 -5.89 11.99
N GLN A 121 -3.67 -6.05 10.71
CA GLN A 121 -3.98 -7.35 10.11
C GLN A 121 -2.79 -8.31 10.27
N CYS A 122 -1.59 -7.82 10.04
CA CYS A 122 -0.38 -8.63 10.20
C CYS A 122 -0.16 -9.04 11.66
N ILE A 123 -0.32 -8.10 12.60
CA ILE A 123 -0.17 -8.39 14.02
C ILE A 123 -1.20 -9.42 14.48
N ASP A 124 -2.45 -9.28 14.05
CA ASP A 124 -3.53 -10.20 14.42
C ASP A 124 -3.33 -11.61 13.87
N ASN A 125 -2.48 -11.76 12.85
CA ASN A 125 -2.24 -13.05 12.17
C ASN A 125 -0.82 -13.61 12.37
N GLU A 126 -0.02 -12.99 13.21
CA GLU A 126 1.31 -13.51 13.52
C GLU A 126 1.29 -14.90 14.14
#